data_bfbc61da6a55f4c55bc663e7f822ec88
#
_entry.id   bfbc61da6a55f4c55bc663e7f822ec88
#
_cell.length_a   1.000
_cell.length_b   1.000
_cell.length_c   1.000
_cell.angle_alpha   90.00
_cell.angle_beta   90.00
_cell.angle_gamma   90.00
#
_symmetry.space_group_name_H-M   'P 1'
#
loop_
_entity.id
_entity.type
_entity.pdbx_description
1 polymer ?
#
loop_
_entity_poly.entity_id
_entity_poly.type
_entity_poly.pdbx_seq_one_letter_code
_entity_poly.pdbx_strand_id
1 'polypeptide(L)'
;MKVVFNVDAITAPLTGIGRYALELARGLARSAEIESLRLYSAYRWVDDPEHALHANRTIAAVRRHVPFKSAALEAYTQLRSALFRVHTRGMRDWLLHTPNYVLMPFAGPALTTVHDLSWLNHPETHPPERVRFLERHLPRSLEQAAAVLTDSGFIADEIVARLGVPRAKLRVVPLGVDGAFRPRAPQALAPVLARHGLAHQAYLLVVATQEPRKNLARLARAYAGLPQPTRERHPLVVVGARGWLNAELEQTLAPLEARGEARRLGYVDEAELPLLYAGAHAFAFPSLYEGFGLPVLEAMASGVPVLTSRGSSLEEIARDDAGPIATCVDPLDEGDLREGLARLLQDEIWRRQAAPRGLARAAGFGWHDCVEGTLAVYREFAR
;
A
#
# COMPACT_ATOMS: atom_id res chain seq x y z
N MET A 1 21.77 17.96 -5.26
CA MET A 1 21.26 17.21 -6.43
C MET A 1 20.07 17.93 -7.05
N LYS A 2 19.88 17.86 -8.37
CA LYS A 2 18.70 18.43 -9.07
C LYS A 2 17.77 17.29 -9.47
N VAL A 3 16.51 17.34 -9.04
CA VAL A 3 15.57 16.23 -9.19
C VAL A 3 14.25 16.67 -9.83
N VAL A 4 13.81 15.93 -10.83
CA VAL A 4 12.43 15.96 -11.35
C VAL A 4 11.69 14.77 -10.73
N PHE A 5 10.64 15.03 -9.99
CA PHE A 5 9.83 13.99 -9.34
C PHE A 5 8.40 14.00 -9.87
N ASN A 6 7.93 12.84 -10.33
CA ASN A 6 6.57 12.70 -10.83
C ASN A 6 5.57 12.52 -9.67
N VAL A 7 4.52 13.34 -9.64
CA VAL A 7 3.50 13.34 -8.58
C VAL A 7 2.10 12.88 -9.05
N ASP A 8 2.02 12.19 -10.18
CA ASP A 8 0.73 11.71 -10.73
C ASP A 8 -0.01 10.72 -9.82
N ALA A 9 0.73 9.98 -8.99
CA ALA A 9 0.16 9.02 -8.07
C ALA A 9 -0.53 9.69 -6.86
N ILE A 10 -0.25 10.97 -6.61
CA ILE A 10 -0.86 11.73 -5.51
C ILE A 10 -2.28 12.14 -5.93
N THR A 11 -3.26 11.33 -5.53
CA THR A 11 -4.69 11.56 -5.83
C THR A 11 -5.54 11.35 -4.58
N ALA A 12 -6.61 12.11 -4.43
CA ALA A 12 -7.56 11.92 -3.34
C ALA A 12 -8.69 10.94 -3.76
N PRO A 13 -9.11 9.95 -2.92
CA PRO A 13 -8.47 9.60 -1.66
C PRO A 13 -7.08 8.99 -1.88
N LEU A 14 -6.17 9.17 -0.91
CA LEU A 14 -4.82 8.62 -1.01
C LEU A 14 -4.84 7.09 -0.98
N THR A 15 -4.15 6.51 -1.96
CA THR A 15 -3.80 5.08 -1.96
C THR A 15 -2.43 4.87 -1.31
N GLY A 16 -2.00 3.63 -1.09
CA GLY A 16 -0.65 3.34 -0.59
C GLY A 16 0.45 3.98 -1.46
N ILE A 17 0.33 3.85 -2.80
CA ILE A 17 1.26 4.47 -3.77
C ILE A 17 1.19 6.00 -3.71
N GLY A 18 -0.02 6.55 -3.55
CA GLY A 18 -0.21 8.00 -3.40
C GLY A 18 0.44 8.53 -2.13
N ARG A 19 0.34 7.80 -1.01
CA ARG A 19 0.99 8.14 0.26
C ARG A 19 2.52 8.07 0.12
N TYR A 20 3.06 7.01 -0.46
CA TYR A 20 4.48 6.92 -0.76
C TYR A 20 4.99 8.13 -1.57
N ALA A 21 4.32 8.45 -2.67
CA ALA A 21 4.72 9.58 -3.51
C ALA A 21 4.64 10.92 -2.77
N LEU A 22 3.63 11.12 -1.92
CA LEU A 22 3.46 12.32 -1.11
C LEU A 22 4.54 12.47 -0.06
N GLU A 23 4.78 11.41 0.74
CA GLU A 23 5.78 11.45 1.81
C GLU A 23 7.20 11.57 1.24
N LEU A 24 7.49 10.90 0.12
CA LEU A 24 8.76 11.05 -0.56
C LEU A 24 8.94 12.47 -1.11
N ALA A 25 7.94 13.05 -1.77
CA ALA A 25 8.01 14.43 -2.25
C ALA A 25 8.24 15.45 -1.13
N ARG A 26 7.54 15.28 0.02
CA ARG A 26 7.74 16.10 1.22
C ARG A 26 9.15 15.96 1.81
N GLY A 27 9.66 14.72 1.88
CA GLY A 27 10.99 14.45 2.38
C GLY A 27 12.08 15.03 1.49
N LEU A 28 11.97 14.84 0.17
CA LEU A 28 12.88 15.41 -0.82
C LEU A 28 12.91 16.95 -0.75
N ALA A 29 11.75 17.60 -0.59
CA ALA A 29 11.65 19.06 -0.48
C ALA A 29 12.33 19.62 0.80
N ARG A 30 12.46 18.81 1.85
CA ARG A 30 13.12 19.20 3.12
C ARG A 30 14.60 18.85 3.16
N SER A 31 15.07 18.02 2.24
CA SER A 31 16.44 17.52 2.24
C SER A 31 17.42 18.60 1.77
N ALA A 32 18.46 18.87 2.56
CA ALA A 32 19.56 19.76 2.19
C ALA A 32 20.38 19.25 0.99
N GLU A 33 20.29 17.97 0.65
CA GLU A 33 20.98 17.38 -0.50
C GLU A 33 20.31 17.71 -1.83
N ILE A 34 19.05 18.12 -1.80
CA ILE A 34 18.29 18.51 -3.00
C ILE A 34 18.45 20.01 -3.23
N GLU A 35 19.33 20.36 -4.15
CA GLU A 35 19.56 21.73 -4.59
C GLU A 35 18.32 22.32 -5.30
N SER A 36 17.66 21.49 -6.12
CA SER A 36 16.47 21.89 -6.87
C SER A 36 15.53 20.70 -7.05
N LEU A 37 14.30 20.85 -6.60
CA LEU A 37 13.21 19.88 -6.80
C LEU A 37 12.17 20.46 -7.73
N ARG A 38 11.83 19.74 -8.79
CA ARG A 38 10.73 20.08 -9.69
C ARG A 38 9.69 18.96 -9.69
N LEU A 39 8.47 19.28 -9.28
CA LEU A 39 7.37 18.32 -9.24
C LEU A 39 6.60 18.38 -10.57
N TYR A 40 6.35 17.22 -11.18
CA TYR A 40 5.63 17.14 -12.45
C TYR A 40 4.39 16.26 -12.33
N SER A 41 3.25 16.81 -12.74
CA SER A 41 1.98 16.10 -12.76
C SER A 41 1.30 16.23 -14.11
N ALA A 42 0.85 15.12 -14.66
CA ALA A 42 0.13 15.03 -15.94
C ALA A 42 0.91 15.68 -17.10
N TYR A 43 0.81 17.01 -17.27
CA TYR A 43 1.40 17.79 -18.35
C TYR A 43 1.94 19.15 -17.89
N ARG A 44 2.11 19.36 -16.57
CA ARG A 44 2.56 20.65 -16.00
C ARG A 44 3.44 20.49 -14.77
N TRP A 45 4.20 21.53 -14.48
CA TRP A 45 4.89 21.67 -13.21
C TRP A 45 3.90 21.99 -12.09
N VAL A 46 4.21 21.53 -10.90
CA VAL A 46 3.43 21.75 -9.67
C VAL A 46 4.39 22.25 -8.60
N ASP A 47 4.00 23.29 -7.89
CA ASP A 47 4.88 23.93 -6.89
C ASP A 47 4.84 23.19 -5.53
N ASP A 48 3.71 22.52 -5.22
CA ASP A 48 3.47 21.85 -3.96
C ASP A 48 2.84 20.46 -4.21
N PRO A 49 3.36 19.37 -3.59
CA PRO A 49 2.78 18.06 -3.74
C PRO A 49 1.32 17.98 -3.24
N GLU A 50 0.89 18.83 -2.30
CA GLU A 50 -0.49 18.88 -1.83
C GLU A 50 -1.45 19.47 -2.86
N HIS A 51 -0.99 20.39 -3.68
CA HIS A 51 -1.76 20.88 -4.82
C HIS A 51 -2.05 19.76 -5.85
N ALA A 52 -1.20 18.74 -5.93
CA ALA A 52 -1.44 17.58 -6.79
C ALA A 52 -2.67 16.76 -6.34
N LEU A 53 -2.98 16.70 -5.05
CA LEU A 53 -4.19 16.01 -4.53
C LEU A 53 -5.47 16.56 -5.16
N HIS A 54 -5.57 17.88 -5.31
CA HIS A 54 -6.75 18.54 -5.85
C HIS A 54 -6.77 18.51 -7.38
N ALA A 55 -5.64 18.79 -8.01
CA ALA A 55 -5.49 18.83 -9.46
C ALA A 55 -5.74 17.47 -10.13
N ASN A 56 -5.22 16.39 -9.53
CA ASN A 56 -5.32 15.04 -10.08
C ASN A 56 -6.73 14.44 -9.92
N ARG A 57 -7.52 14.92 -8.95
CA ARG A 57 -8.93 14.51 -8.76
C ARG A 57 -9.79 14.85 -9.99
N THR A 58 -9.60 16.01 -10.57
CA THR A 58 -10.34 16.44 -11.77
C THR A 58 -10.00 15.57 -12.98
N ILE A 59 -8.72 15.22 -13.15
CA ILE A 59 -8.25 14.36 -14.24
C ILE A 59 -8.82 12.94 -14.10
N ALA A 60 -8.84 12.40 -12.88
CA ALA A 60 -9.41 11.07 -12.58
C ALA A 60 -10.94 11.03 -12.86
N ALA A 61 -11.67 12.10 -12.55
CA ALA A 61 -13.10 12.22 -12.81
C ALA A 61 -13.39 12.24 -14.33
N VAL A 62 -12.62 13.01 -15.10
CA VAL A 62 -12.76 13.05 -16.57
C VAL A 62 -12.49 11.69 -17.21
N ARG A 63 -11.46 10.95 -16.74
CA ARG A 63 -11.13 9.60 -17.25
C ARG A 63 -12.26 8.58 -17.11
N ARG A 64 -13.16 8.73 -16.14
CA ARG A 64 -14.30 7.82 -15.96
C ARG A 64 -15.32 7.89 -17.11
N HIS A 65 -15.41 9.02 -17.80
CA HIS A 65 -16.47 9.31 -18.78
C HIS A 65 -15.99 9.28 -20.25
N VAL A 66 -14.69 8.95 -20.49
CA VAL A 66 -14.16 8.92 -21.86
C VAL A 66 -14.53 7.59 -22.55
N PRO A 67 -15.25 7.60 -23.68
CA PRO A 67 -15.44 6.45 -24.53
C PRO A 67 -14.13 6.05 -25.23
N PHE A 68 -14.02 4.80 -25.72
CA PHE A 68 -12.82 4.27 -26.39
C PHE A 68 -11.53 4.38 -25.55
N LYS A 69 -11.60 3.92 -24.30
CA LYS A 69 -10.57 4.10 -23.26
C LYS A 69 -9.12 3.73 -23.69
N SER A 70 -8.94 2.72 -24.56
CA SER A 70 -7.60 2.28 -24.98
C SER A 70 -6.92 3.27 -25.93
N ALA A 71 -7.61 3.72 -26.99
CA ALA A 71 -7.06 4.68 -27.95
C ALA A 71 -6.86 6.07 -27.32
N ALA A 72 -7.82 6.51 -26.50
CA ALA A 72 -7.72 7.78 -25.78
C ALA A 72 -6.56 7.76 -24.76
N LEU A 73 -6.34 6.64 -24.09
CA LEU A 73 -5.22 6.46 -23.16
C LEU A 73 -3.87 6.50 -23.88
N GLU A 74 -3.77 5.86 -25.05
CA GLU A 74 -2.55 5.89 -25.87
C GLU A 74 -2.24 7.31 -26.36
N ALA A 75 -3.23 8.01 -26.95
CA ALA A 75 -3.08 9.39 -27.39
C ALA A 75 -2.70 10.33 -26.24
N TYR A 76 -3.32 10.18 -25.07
CA TYR A 76 -2.97 10.91 -23.86
C TYR A 76 -1.51 10.64 -23.43
N THR A 77 -1.09 9.38 -23.45
CA THR A 77 0.28 8.99 -23.08
C THR A 77 1.31 9.57 -24.03
N GLN A 78 1.04 9.58 -25.35
CA GLN A 78 1.91 10.17 -26.36
C GLN A 78 2.01 11.70 -26.22
N LEU A 79 0.87 12.38 -26.07
CA LEU A 79 0.82 13.83 -25.86
C LEU A 79 1.59 14.21 -24.59
N ARG A 80 1.33 13.53 -23.49
CA ARG A 80 2.01 13.72 -22.22
C ARG A 80 3.53 13.54 -22.35
N SER A 81 3.96 12.49 -23.04
CA SER A 81 5.36 12.21 -23.28
C SER A 81 6.03 13.30 -24.15
N ALA A 82 5.33 13.81 -25.14
CA ALA A 82 5.83 14.92 -25.99
C ALA A 82 5.98 16.21 -25.18
N LEU A 83 4.96 16.59 -24.40
CA LEU A 83 5.00 17.78 -23.53
C LEU A 83 6.10 17.66 -22.48
N PHE A 84 6.25 16.49 -21.85
CA PHE A 84 7.31 16.26 -20.87
C PHE A 84 8.72 16.45 -21.48
N ARG A 85 8.96 15.94 -22.69
CA ARG A 85 10.24 16.18 -23.39
C ARG A 85 10.50 17.67 -23.62
N VAL A 86 9.47 18.44 -23.96
CA VAL A 86 9.60 19.89 -24.16
C VAL A 86 9.92 20.58 -22.83
N HIS A 87 9.18 20.24 -21.77
CA HIS A 87 9.36 20.85 -20.45
C HIS A 87 10.70 20.51 -19.79
N THR A 88 11.26 19.34 -20.11
CA THR A 88 12.55 18.88 -19.56
C THR A 88 13.73 19.10 -20.51
N ARG A 89 13.52 19.87 -21.59
CA ARG A 89 14.58 20.23 -22.52
C ARG A 89 15.69 21.01 -21.78
N GLY A 90 16.92 20.51 -21.85
CA GLY A 90 18.07 21.13 -21.15
C GLY A 90 18.32 20.57 -19.73
N MET A 91 17.51 19.62 -19.23
CA MET A 91 17.66 19.01 -17.90
C MET A 91 18.47 17.69 -17.94
N ARG A 92 19.53 17.60 -18.74
CA ARG A 92 20.35 16.39 -18.87
C ARG A 92 21.17 16.08 -17.62
N ASP A 93 21.46 17.07 -16.81
CA ASP A 93 22.16 17.00 -15.53
C ASP A 93 21.23 16.77 -14.34
N TRP A 94 19.92 16.66 -14.58
CA TRP A 94 18.90 16.35 -13.58
C TRP A 94 18.66 14.84 -13.53
N LEU A 95 18.16 14.39 -12.38
CA LEU A 95 17.68 13.02 -12.17
C LEU A 95 16.15 13.02 -12.23
N LEU A 96 15.55 12.10 -12.98
CA LEU A 96 14.12 11.85 -12.96
C LEU A 96 13.80 10.69 -12.03
N HIS A 97 12.82 10.83 -11.15
CA HIS A 97 12.18 9.70 -10.47
C HIS A 97 10.68 9.64 -10.77
N THR A 98 10.23 8.52 -11.31
CA THR A 98 8.83 8.19 -11.49
C THR A 98 8.43 7.15 -10.44
N PRO A 99 7.65 7.51 -9.39
CA PRO A 99 7.37 6.61 -8.27
C PRO A 99 6.23 5.61 -8.56
N ASN A 100 5.96 5.31 -9.85
CA ASN A 100 4.88 4.39 -10.21
C ASN A 100 5.07 3.78 -11.61
N TYR A 101 5.78 2.68 -11.70
CA TYR A 101 5.99 1.79 -12.85
C TYR A 101 6.62 2.43 -14.09
N VAL A 102 5.88 3.28 -14.82
CA VAL A 102 6.22 3.65 -16.20
C VAL A 102 6.97 4.97 -16.25
N LEU A 103 8.21 4.94 -16.77
CA LEU A 103 9.03 6.11 -16.99
C LEU A 103 8.47 7.03 -18.06
N MET A 104 8.59 8.33 -17.82
CA MET A 104 8.48 9.33 -18.86
C MET A 104 9.82 9.45 -19.61
N PRO A 105 9.78 9.78 -20.92
CA PRO A 105 11.02 9.91 -21.71
C PRO A 105 11.87 11.08 -21.21
N PHE A 106 13.07 10.79 -20.73
CA PHE A 106 13.98 11.77 -20.13
C PHE A 106 15.39 11.63 -20.68
N ALA A 107 16.13 12.73 -20.76
CA ALA A 107 17.49 12.75 -21.36
C ALA A 107 18.61 12.54 -20.33
N GLY A 108 18.32 12.69 -19.05
CA GLY A 108 19.24 12.42 -17.94
C GLY A 108 19.02 11.03 -17.33
N PRO A 109 19.70 10.72 -16.21
CA PRO A 109 19.43 9.49 -15.47
C PRO A 109 17.98 9.46 -14.96
N ALA A 110 17.33 8.29 -15.07
CA ALA A 110 15.95 8.12 -14.69
C ALA A 110 15.76 6.87 -13.82
N LEU A 111 14.98 7.02 -12.76
CA LEU A 111 14.62 5.95 -11.81
C LEU A 111 13.11 5.72 -11.84
N THR A 112 12.70 4.48 -11.62
CA THR A 112 11.29 4.15 -11.42
C THR A 112 11.12 3.28 -10.19
N THR A 113 9.95 3.39 -9.51
CA THR A 113 9.56 2.46 -8.46
C THR A 113 8.53 1.48 -8.99
N VAL A 114 8.77 0.19 -8.75
CA VAL A 114 7.85 -0.91 -9.01
C VAL A 114 7.40 -1.47 -7.66
N HIS A 115 6.16 -1.17 -7.29
CA HIS A 115 5.61 -1.54 -5.98
C HIS A 115 5.22 -3.00 -5.89
N ASP A 116 4.66 -3.56 -6.96
CA ASP A 116 4.23 -4.96 -7.02
C ASP A 116 4.18 -5.47 -8.47
N LEU A 117 3.91 -6.76 -8.63
CA LEU A 117 3.60 -7.40 -9.90
C LEU A 117 2.20 -8.00 -9.90
N SER A 118 1.26 -7.43 -9.14
CA SER A 118 -0.11 -7.93 -9.03
C SER A 118 -0.84 -7.97 -10.38
N TRP A 119 -0.55 -7.03 -11.25
CA TRP A 119 -1.09 -7.00 -12.62
C TRP A 119 -0.64 -8.20 -13.50
N LEU A 120 0.51 -8.82 -13.17
CA LEU A 120 1.06 -9.99 -13.84
C LEU A 120 0.65 -11.29 -13.14
N ASN A 121 0.65 -11.32 -11.80
CA ASN A 121 0.38 -12.51 -11.00
C ASN A 121 -1.11 -12.73 -10.77
N HIS A 122 -1.91 -11.66 -10.74
CA HIS A 122 -3.36 -11.66 -10.51
C HIS A 122 -4.08 -10.74 -11.51
N PRO A 123 -3.90 -10.94 -12.84
CA PRO A 123 -4.46 -10.05 -13.87
C PRO A 123 -5.99 -9.95 -13.79
N GLU A 124 -6.67 -11.00 -13.32
CA GLU A 124 -8.12 -11.06 -13.11
C GLU A 124 -8.64 -10.05 -12.08
N THR A 125 -7.74 -9.57 -11.22
CA THR A 125 -8.08 -8.58 -10.19
C THR A 125 -7.89 -7.13 -10.67
N HIS A 126 -7.46 -6.94 -11.91
CA HIS A 126 -7.19 -5.62 -12.49
C HIS A 126 -8.07 -5.32 -13.71
N PRO A 127 -8.35 -4.04 -13.99
CA PRO A 127 -8.94 -3.67 -15.29
C PRO A 127 -8.04 -4.15 -16.44
N PRO A 128 -8.61 -4.82 -17.49
CA PRO A 128 -7.80 -5.36 -18.59
C PRO A 128 -6.97 -4.30 -19.33
N GLU A 129 -7.45 -3.07 -19.40
CA GLU A 129 -6.73 -1.95 -20.00
C GLU A 129 -5.47 -1.57 -19.20
N ARG A 130 -5.48 -1.72 -17.86
CA ARG A 130 -4.30 -1.49 -17.01
C ARG A 130 -3.25 -2.58 -17.25
N VAL A 131 -3.68 -3.84 -17.32
CA VAL A 131 -2.78 -4.97 -17.60
C VAL A 131 -2.08 -4.74 -18.94
N ARG A 132 -2.84 -4.54 -20.04
CA ARG A 132 -2.28 -4.26 -21.37
C ARG A 132 -1.35 -3.05 -21.41
N PHE A 133 -1.68 -2.01 -20.65
CA PHE A 133 -0.84 -0.81 -20.57
C PHE A 133 0.53 -1.13 -19.92
N LEU A 134 0.54 -1.87 -18.81
CA LEU A 134 1.78 -2.24 -18.12
C LEU A 134 2.59 -3.24 -18.94
N GLU A 135 1.97 -4.25 -19.53
CA GLU A 135 2.63 -5.19 -20.44
C GLU A 135 3.37 -4.48 -21.58
N ARG A 136 2.76 -3.42 -22.12
CA ARG A 136 3.33 -2.67 -23.26
C ARG A 136 4.44 -1.71 -22.86
N HIS A 137 4.31 -1.02 -21.72
CA HIS A 137 5.18 0.12 -21.39
C HIS A 137 6.22 -0.16 -20.31
N LEU A 138 5.96 -1.12 -19.40
CA LEU A 138 6.88 -1.39 -18.30
C LEU A 138 8.21 -2.00 -18.75
N PRO A 139 8.28 -2.97 -19.69
CA PRO A 139 9.56 -3.54 -20.12
C PRO A 139 10.54 -2.47 -20.60
N ARG A 140 10.09 -1.54 -21.43
CA ARG A 140 10.89 -0.42 -21.90
C ARG A 140 11.33 0.52 -20.76
N SER A 141 10.46 0.76 -19.79
CA SER A 141 10.79 1.58 -18.63
C SER A 141 11.87 0.93 -17.78
N LEU A 142 11.79 -0.39 -17.57
CA LEU A 142 12.79 -1.16 -16.83
C LEU A 142 14.14 -1.21 -17.58
N GLU A 143 14.13 -1.30 -18.90
CA GLU A 143 15.32 -1.25 -19.73
C GLU A 143 16.02 0.12 -19.60
N GLN A 144 15.27 1.21 -19.72
CA GLN A 144 15.76 2.58 -19.72
C GLN A 144 16.12 3.13 -18.34
N ALA A 145 15.55 2.59 -17.28
CA ALA A 145 15.84 3.03 -15.93
C ALA A 145 17.32 2.82 -15.57
N ALA A 146 17.97 3.81 -14.96
CA ALA A 146 19.30 3.68 -14.39
C ALA A 146 19.28 2.75 -13.17
N ALA A 147 18.24 2.84 -12.34
CA ALA A 147 17.91 1.87 -11.32
C ALA A 147 16.37 1.75 -11.17
N VAL A 148 15.94 0.61 -10.62
CA VAL A 148 14.55 0.32 -10.29
C VAL A 148 14.44 0.15 -8.78
N LEU A 149 13.66 1.02 -8.13
CA LEU A 149 13.34 0.90 -6.71
C LEU A 149 12.17 -0.06 -6.53
N THR A 150 12.17 -0.77 -5.40
CA THR A 150 11.07 -1.65 -5.00
C THR A 150 10.96 -1.69 -3.47
N ASP A 151 9.78 -1.98 -2.97
CA ASP A 151 9.44 -1.81 -1.56
C ASP A 151 9.91 -2.97 -0.68
N SER A 152 10.20 -4.14 -1.27
CA SER A 152 10.57 -5.37 -0.55
C SER A 152 11.57 -6.23 -1.35
N GLY A 153 12.32 -7.09 -0.65
CA GLY A 153 13.17 -8.10 -1.25
C GLY A 153 12.37 -9.09 -2.08
N PHE A 154 11.20 -9.47 -1.60
CA PHE A 154 10.27 -10.35 -2.32
C PHE A 154 9.94 -9.82 -3.73
N ILE A 155 9.57 -8.55 -3.85
CA ILE A 155 9.28 -7.95 -5.16
C ILE A 155 10.55 -7.81 -6.02
N ALA A 156 11.70 -7.51 -5.41
CA ALA A 156 12.97 -7.49 -6.14
C ALA A 156 13.27 -8.85 -6.78
N ASP A 157 13.09 -9.93 -6.04
CA ASP A 157 13.33 -11.29 -6.53
C ASP A 157 12.31 -11.68 -7.62
N GLU A 158 11.04 -11.30 -7.48
CA GLU A 158 10.04 -11.50 -8.53
C GLU A 158 10.36 -10.71 -9.81
N ILE A 159 10.82 -9.46 -9.70
CA ILE A 159 11.23 -8.66 -10.87
C ILE A 159 12.38 -9.35 -11.62
N VAL A 160 13.36 -9.91 -10.92
CA VAL A 160 14.43 -10.71 -11.52
C VAL A 160 13.85 -11.94 -12.21
N ALA A 161 13.07 -12.73 -11.49
CA ALA A 161 12.56 -14.02 -11.95
C ALA A 161 11.56 -13.89 -13.11
N ARG A 162 10.67 -12.89 -13.06
CA ARG A 162 9.53 -12.76 -13.98
C ARG A 162 9.78 -11.80 -15.13
N LEU A 163 10.60 -10.76 -14.92
CA LEU A 163 10.85 -9.72 -15.92
C LEU A 163 12.29 -9.70 -16.42
N GLY A 164 13.18 -10.56 -15.89
CA GLY A 164 14.56 -10.71 -16.34
C GLY A 164 15.45 -9.48 -16.06
N VAL A 165 15.04 -8.59 -15.14
CA VAL A 165 15.83 -7.41 -14.78
C VAL A 165 17.05 -7.83 -13.96
N PRO A 166 18.29 -7.41 -14.30
CA PRO A 166 19.46 -7.76 -13.51
C PRO A 166 19.35 -7.29 -12.05
N ARG A 167 19.68 -8.16 -11.08
CA ARG A 167 19.61 -7.83 -9.63
C ARG A 167 20.39 -6.57 -9.28
N ALA A 168 21.53 -6.33 -9.95
CA ALA A 168 22.35 -5.15 -9.77
C ALA A 168 21.64 -3.82 -10.09
N LYS A 169 20.54 -3.86 -10.86
CA LYS A 169 19.72 -2.69 -11.20
C LYS A 169 18.65 -2.40 -10.16
N LEU A 170 18.38 -3.33 -9.24
CA LEU A 170 17.30 -3.21 -8.24
C LEU A 170 17.84 -2.62 -6.93
N ARG A 171 17.06 -1.75 -6.33
CA ARG A 171 17.30 -1.16 -5.01
C ARG A 171 16.05 -1.36 -4.15
N VAL A 172 16.20 -2.06 -3.06
CA VAL A 172 15.11 -2.27 -2.10
C VAL A 172 15.11 -1.09 -1.12
N VAL A 173 14.02 -0.33 -1.13
CA VAL A 173 13.79 0.80 -0.24
C VAL A 173 12.41 0.62 0.39
N PRO A 174 12.33 0.10 1.63
CA PRO A 174 11.06 -0.13 2.31
C PRO A 174 10.25 1.14 2.51
N LEU A 175 8.93 1.00 2.53
CA LEU A 175 8.02 2.10 2.85
C LEU A 175 8.04 2.40 4.35
N GLY A 176 7.56 3.60 4.70
CA GLY A 176 7.41 4.03 6.10
C GLY A 176 5.99 3.92 6.63
N VAL A 177 5.85 3.91 7.95
CA VAL A 177 4.59 4.06 8.66
C VAL A 177 4.49 5.47 9.27
N ASP A 178 3.29 6.04 9.27
CA ASP A 178 3.05 7.36 9.85
C ASP A 178 3.07 7.30 11.39
N GLY A 179 3.68 8.26 12.06
CA GLY A 179 3.75 8.36 13.52
C GLY A 179 2.38 8.56 14.22
N ALA A 180 1.30 8.77 13.46
CA ALA A 180 -0.06 8.74 13.97
C ALA A 180 -0.48 7.33 14.42
N PHE A 181 0.05 6.28 13.75
CA PHE A 181 -0.14 4.88 14.14
C PHE A 181 0.76 4.57 15.34
N ARG A 182 0.17 4.53 16.51
CA ARG A 182 0.84 4.26 17.78
C ARG A 182 -0.16 3.81 18.83
N PRO A 183 0.26 3.12 19.89
CA PRO A 183 -0.60 2.81 21.02
C PRO A 183 -1.22 4.08 21.63
N ARG A 184 -2.47 3.99 22.07
CA ARG A 184 -3.22 5.09 22.68
C ARG A 184 -3.90 4.63 23.96
N ALA A 185 -4.04 5.54 24.92
CA ALA A 185 -4.82 5.27 26.12
C ALA A 185 -6.32 5.08 25.78
N PRO A 186 -7.05 4.18 26.45
CA PRO A 186 -8.46 3.91 26.16
C PRO A 186 -9.34 5.16 26.16
N GLN A 187 -9.04 6.13 27.03
CA GLN A 187 -9.78 7.40 27.15
C GLN A 187 -9.68 8.25 25.88
N ALA A 188 -8.53 8.22 25.21
CA ALA A 188 -8.30 8.96 23.96
C ALA A 188 -9.04 8.30 22.77
N LEU A 189 -9.33 7.01 22.85
CA LEU A 189 -10.01 6.23 21.82
C LEU A 189 -11.54 6.28 21.94
N ALA A 190 -12.05 6.42 23.18
CA ALA A 190 -13.47 6.29 23.49
C ALA A 190 -14.41 7.13 22.60
N PRO A 191 -14.13 8.42 22.28
CA PRO A 191 -15.03 9.22 21.44
C PRO A 191 -15.16 8.68 20.01
N VAL A 192 -14.06 8.21 19.41
CA VAL A 192 -14.06 7.67 18.04
C VAL A 192 -14.72 6.30 18.03
N LEU A 193 -14.33 5.42 18.95
CA LEU A 193 -14.92 4.08 19.04
C LEU A 193 -16.44 4.14 19.26
N ALA A 194 -16.92 5.04 20.11
CA ALA A 194 -18.34 5.22 20.36
C ALA A 194 -19.13 5.65 19.11
N ARG A 195 -18.56 6.56 18.27
CA ARG A 195 -19.18 6.96 16.99
C ARG A 195 -19.39 5.78 16.05
N HIS A 196 -18.49 4.82 16.08
CA HIS A 196 -18.57 3.61 15.27
C HIS A 196 -19.26 2.45 15.99
N GLY A 197 -19.76 2.66 17.22
CA GLY A 197 -20.40 1.63 18.06
C GLY A 197 -19.41 0.49 18.41
N LEU A 198 -18.14 0.82 18.63
CA LEU A 198 -17.07 -0.10 18.98
C LEU A 198 -16.62 0.11 20.43
N ALA A 199 -16.00 -0.91 21.02
CA ALA A 199 -15.36 -0.83 22.31
C ALA A 199 -13.86 -1.18 22.21
N HIS A 200 -13.05 -0.61 23.11
CA HIS A 200 -11.63 -0.83 23.15
C HIS A 200 -11.30 -2.32 23.34
N GLN A 201 -10.42 -2.86 22.49
CA GLN A 201 -9.99 -4.27 22.47
C GLN A 201 -11.14 -5.29 22.35
N ALA A 202 -12.23 -4.91 21.69
CA ALA A 202 -13.40 -5.75 21.54
C ALA A 202 -13.79 -6.03 20.07
N TYR A 203 -12.86 -5.93 19.13
CA TYR A 203 -13.12 -6.24 17.72
C TYR A 203 -11.87 -6.72 16.97
N LEU A 204 -12.11 -7.52 15.93
CA LEU A 204 -11.12 -7.89 14.92
C LEU A 204 -11.19 -6.88 13.78
N LEU A 205 -10.09 -6.16 13.52
CA LEU A 205 -10.04 -5.12 12.48
C LEU A 205 -9.48 -5.67 11.18
N VAL A 206 -10.05 -5.24 10.07
CA VAL A 206 -9.55 -5.39 8.70
C VAL A 206 -9.60 -4.04 8.00
N VAL A 207 -8.50 -3.62 7.39
CA VAL A 207 -8.44 -2.36 6.63
C VAL A 207 -7.98 -2.67 5.20
N ALA A 208 -8.91 -2.60 4.26
CA ALA A 208 -8.62 -2.87 2.85
C ALA A 208 -9.73 -2.34 1.94
N THR A 209 -9.39 -1.92 0.73
CA THR A 209 -10.38 -1.86 -0.36
C THR A 209 -10.96 -3.25 -0.57
N GLN A 210 -12.29 -3.33 -0.72
CA GLN A 210 -12.98 -4.61 -0.87
C GLN A 210 -12.80 -5.13 -2.30
N GLU A 211 -11.63 -5.66 -2.60
CA GLU A 211 -11.25 -6.26 -3.88
C GLU A 211 -10.82 -7.73 -3.71
N PRO A 212 -10.95 -8.60 -4.72
CA PRO A 212 -10.68 -10.04 -4.60
C PRO A 212 -9.30 -10.36 -4.04
N ARG A 213 -8.27 -9.62 -4.43
CA ARG A 213 -6.89 -9.82 -3.99
C ARG A 213 -6.70 -9.67 -2.47
N LYS A 214 -7.53 -8.88 -1.81
CA LYS A 214 -7.51 -8.71 -0.33
C LYS A 214 -8.13 -9.89 0.41
N ASN A 215 -8.72 -10.86 -0.31
CA ASN A 215 -9.18 -12.15 0.21
C ASN A 215 -10.22 -12.07 1.34
N LEU A 216 -11.02 -10.99 1.34
CA LEU A 216 -11.98 -10.72 2.42
C LEU A 216 -13.10 -11.74 2.48
N ALA A 217 -13.52 -12.31 1.34
CA ALA A 217 -14.58 -13.33 1.31
C ALA A 217 -14.13 -14.59 2.04
N ARG A 218 -12.91 -15.10 1.76
CA ARG A 218 -12.37 -16.28 2.47
C ARG A 218 -12.14 -15.99 3.94
N LEU A 219 -11.62 -14.80 4.29
CA LEU A 219 -11.48 -14.38 5.67
C LEU A 219 -12.84 -14.41 6.39
N ALA A 220 -13.89 -13.88 5.78
CA ALA A 220 -15.24 -13.84 6.36
C ALA A 220 -15.80 -15.25 6.57
N ARG A 221 -15.56 -16.21 5.64
CA ARG A 221 -15.97 -17.61 5.81
C ARG A 221 -15.18 -18.30 6.95
N ALA A 222 -13.86 -18.14 6.98
CA ALA A 222 -13.03 -18.68 8.06
C ALA A 222 -13.47 -18.11 9.42
N TYR A 223 -13.76 -16.81 9.49
CA TYR A 223 -14.29 -16.15 10.68
C TYR A 223 -15.67 -16.67 11.06
N ALA A 224 -16.58 -16.87 10.12
CA ALA A 224 -17.92 -17.44 10.37
C ALA A 224 -17.84 -18.87 10.97
N GLY A 225 -16.78 -19.62 10.67
CA GLY A 225 -16.48 -20.94 11.24
C GLY A 225 -15.96 -20.93 12.67
N LEU A 226 -15.67 -19.77 13.26
CA LEU A 226 -15.28 -19.67 14.68
C LEU A 226 -16.48 -19.90 15.61
N PRO A 227 -16.25 -20.30 16.89
CA PRO A 227 -17.32 -20.40 17.89
C PRO A 227 -18.08 -19.07 18.04
N GLN A 228 -19.40 -19.16 18.15
CA GLN A 228 -20.28 -17.97 18.29
C GLN A 228 -19.85 -17.01 19.42
N PRO A 229 -19.48 -17.49 20.64
CA PRO A 229 -19.04 -16.60 21.71
C PRO A 229 -17.79 -15.80 21.35
N THR A 230 -16.89 -16.35 20.50
CA THR A 230 -15.71 -15.64 20.02
C THR A 230 -16.09 -14.52 19.06
N ARG A 231 -17.05 -14.77 18.15
CA ARG A 231 -17.53 -13.78 17.18
C ARG A 231 -18.32 -12.65 17.86
N GLU A 232 -19.12 -12.98 18.85
CA GLU A 232 -19.87 -11.97 19.65
C GLU A 232 -18.92 -11.07 20.46
N ARG A 233 -17.85 -11.68 21.02
CA ARG A 233 -16.85 -10.93 21.79
C ARG A 233 -15.94 -10.06 20.92
N HIS A 234 -15.65 -10.50 19.71
CA HIS A 234 -14.73 -9.85 18.78
C HIS A 234 -15.34 -9.75 17.37
N PRO A 235 -16.40 -8.94 17.17
CA PRO A 235 -17.01 -8.75 15.85
C PRO A 235 -15.97 -8.32 14.81
N LEU A 236 -16.15 -8.81 13.58
CA LEU A 236 -15.31 -8.48 12.43
C LEU A 236 -15.65 -7.07 11.94
N VAL A 237 -14.71 -6.13 12.03
CA VAL A 237 -14.87 -4.75 11.56
C VAL A 237 -14.07 -4.55 10.28
N VAL A 238 -14.77 -4.25 9.19
CA VAL A 238 -14.18 -4.03 7.87
C VAL A 238 -14.20 -2.55 7.54
N VAL A 239 -13.00 -1.96 7.38
CA VAL A 239 -12.78 -0.57 6.98
C VAL A 239 -12.22 -0.52 5.56
N GLY A 240 -12.76 0.35 4.73
CA GLY A 240 -12.29 0.59 3.37
C GLY A 240 -13.43 0.74 2.37
N ALA A 241 -13.11 1.36 1.24
CA ALA A 241 -14.09 1.59 0.19
C ALA A 241 -14.59 0.28 -0.42
N ARG A 242 -15.86 0.29 -0.84
CA ARG A 242 -16.43 -0.79 -1.64
C ARG A 242 -15.68 -0.89 -2.97
N GLY A 243 -15.15 -2.06 -3.26
CA GLY A 243 -14.44 -2.36 -4.50
C GLY A 243 -15.35 -3.04 -5.54
N TRP A 244 -14.80 -4.01 -6.25
CA TRP A 244 -15.46 -4.74 -7.33
C TRP A 244 -15.43 -6.26 -7.08
N LEU A 245 -16.31 -7.02 -7.76
CA LEU A 245 -16.45 -8.48 -7.63
C LEU A 245 -16.73 -8.96 -6.19
N ASN A 246 -17.64 -8.25 -5.50
CA ASN A 246 -17.88 -8.44 -4.06
C ASN A 246 -19.10 -9.34 -3.74
N ALA A 247 -19.72 -9.98 -4.70
CA ALA A 247 -20.96 -10.76 -4.47
C ALA A 247 -20.79 -11.84 -3.38
N GLU A 248 -19.68 -12.57 -3.41
CA GLU A 248 -19.37 -13.59 -2.41
C GLU A 248 -19.15 -12.99 -1.01
N LEU A 249 -18.41 -11.87 -0.92
CA LEU A 249 -18.20 -11.15 0.32
C LEU A 249 -19.54 -10.66 0.91
N GLU A 250 -20.41 -10.10 0.09
CA GLU A 250 -21.75 -9.64 0.50
C GLU A 250 -22.59 -10.79 1.06
N GLN A 251 -22.62 -11.94 0.38
CA GLN A 251 -23.33 -13.13 0.83
C GLN A 251 -22.83 -13.65 2.17
N THR A 252 -21.52 -13.59 2.40
CA THR A 252 -20.91 -14.09 3.63
C THR A 252 -21.07 -13.11 4.80
N LEU A 253 -20.93 -11.81 4.55
CA LEU A 253 -21.01 -10.79 5.61
C LEU A 253 -22.46 -10.50 6.06
N ALA A 254 -23.43 -10.51 5.16
CA ALA A 254 -24.81 -10.14 5.50
C ALA A 254 -25.41 -10.94 6.69
N PRO A 255 -25.26 -12.27 6.78
CA PRO A 255 -25.70 -13.02 7.97
C PRO A 255 -24.97 -12.66 9.25
N LEU A 256 -23.67 -12.35 9.17
CA LEU A 256 -22.85 -11.95 10.32
C LEU A 256 -23.25 -10.55 10.81
N GLU A 257 -23.50 -9.62 9.88
CA GLU A 257 -23.99 -8.27 10.19
C GLU A 257 -25.37 -8.30 10.86
N ALA A 258 -26.28 -9.16 10.36
CA ALA A 258 -27.62 -9.32 10.95
C ALA A 258 -27.58 -9.81 12.40
N ARG A 259 -26.53 -10.53 12.80
CA ARG A 259 -26.30 -10.99 14.18
C ARG A 259 -25.42 -10.06 15.01
N GLY A 260 -24.92 -8.95 14.43
CA GLY A 260 -23.99 -8.06 15.11
C GLY A 260 -22.56 -8.61 15.22
N GLU A 261 -22.26 -9.73 14.55
CA GLU A 261 -20.95 -10.39 14.55
C GLU A 261 -19.98 -9.80 13.52
N ALA A 262 -20.47 -8.98 12.61
CA ALA A 262 -19.65 -8.20 11.67
C ALA A 262 -20.20 -6.79 11.48
N ARG A 263 -19.34 -5.86 11.05
CA ARG A 263 -19.69 -4.47 10.74
C ARG A 263 -18.80 -3.91 9.65
N ARG A 264 -19.38 -3.29 8.62
CA ARG A 264 -18.67 -2.52 7.61
C ARG A 264 -18.78 -1.03 7.91
N LEU A 265 -17.64 -0.35 8.06
CA LEU A 265 -17.60 1.10 8.30
C LEU A 265 -17.47 1.90 7.00
N GLY A 266 -17.16 1.24 5.88
CA GLY A 266 -16.85 1.94 4.64
C GLY A 266 -15.54 2.73 4.71
N TYR A 267 -15.49 3.85 3.99
CA TYR A 267 -14.35 4.77 4.09
C TYR A 267 -14.41 5.53 5.42
N VAL A 268 -13.29 5.55 6.11
CA VAL A 268 -13.10 6.28 7.37
C VAL A 268 -12.07 7.37 7.15
N ASP A 269 -12.25 8.52 7.79
CA ASP A 269 -11.33 9.64 7.70
C ASP A 269 -9.92 9.25 8.15
N GLU A 270 -8.91 9.81 7.48
CA GLU A 270 -7.49 9.52 7.78
C GLU A 270 -7.11 9.83 9.23
N ALA A 271 -7.75 10.82 9.86
CA ALA A 271 -7.52 11.16 11.26
C ALA A 271 -8.08 10.13 12.24
N GLU A 272 -9.14 9.39 11.87
CA GLU A 272 -9.79 8.37 12.72
C GLU A 272 -9.17 6.98 12.56
N LEU A 273 -8.63 6.69 11.38
CA LEU A 273 -8.09 5.37 11.05
C LEU A 273 -7.03 4.88 12.06
N PRO A 274 -6.01 5.69 12.47
CA PRO A 274 -5.05 5.27 13.48
C PRO A 274 -5.69 4.96 14.86
N LEU A 275 -6.80 5.61 15.19
CA LEU A 275 -7.52 5.37 16.44
C LEU A 275 -8.30 4.05 16.39
N LEU A 276 -8.83 3.67 15.22
CA LEU A 276 -9.44 2.36 15.02
C LEU A 276 -8.40 1.23 15.08
N TYR A 277 -7.20 1.43 14.54
CA TYR A 277 -6.14 0.46 14.73
C TYR A 277 -5.79 0.31 16.22
N ALA A 278 -5.46 1.40 16.91
CA ALA A 278 -5.06 1.36 18.31
C ALA A 278 -6.13 0.80 19.25
N GLY A 279 -7.41 0.87 18.87
CA GLY A 279 -8.53 0.32 19.63
C GLY A 279 -8.82 -1.15 19.38
N ALA A 280 -8.23 -1.75 18.34
CA ALA A 280 -8.51 -3.13 17.94
C ALA A 280 -7.94 -4.15 18.93
N HIS A 281 -8.63 -5.30 19.07
CA HIS A 281 -8.12 -6.46 19.79
C HIS A 281 -7.04 -7.19 18.99
N ALA A 282 -7.27 -7.28 17.67
CA ALA A 282 -6.40 -7.92 16.72
C ALA A 282 -6.66 -7.36 15.31
N PHE A 283 -5.71 -7.57 14.41
CA PHE A 283 -5.78 -7.16 13.01
C PHE A 283 -5.59 -8.37 12.09
N ALA A 284 -6.42 -8.49 11.03
CA ALA A 284 -6.28 -9.55 10.04
C ALA A 284 -6.12 -8.97 8.64
N PHE A 285 -5.12 -9.45 7.91
CA PHE A 285 -4.83 -9.02 6.55
C PHE A 285 -4.30 -10.19 5.69
N PRO A 286 -5.16 -11.18 5.36
CA PRO A 286 -4.76 -12.38 4.61
C PRO A 286 -4.81 -12.14 3.11
N SER A 287 -4.22 -11.05 2.61
CA SER A 287 -4.16 -10.71 1.20
C SER A 287 -3.45 -11.83 0.41
N LEU A 288 -3.93 -12.12 -0.79
CA LEU A 288 -3.32 -13.11 -1.68
C LEU A 288 -1.93 -12.68 -2.15
N TYR A 289 -1.75 -11.38 -2.31
CA TYR A 289 -0.50 -10.82 -2.83
C TYR A 289 -0.38 -9.33 -2.48
N GLU A 290 0.81 -8.93 -2.02
CA GLU A 290 1.15 -7.52 -1.74
C GLU A 290 2.59 -7.22 -2.16
N GLY A 291 2.85 -5.95 -2.48
CA GLY A 291 4.21 -5.48 -2.73
C GLY A 291 4.98 -5.11 -1.48
N PHE A 292 4.25 -4.72 -0.40
CA PHE A 292 4.83 -4.38 0.90
C PHE A 292 3.92 -4.80 2.05
N GLY A 293 2.84 -4.05 2.33
CA GLY A 293 1.90 -4.38 3.42
C GLY A 293 1.79 -3.27 4.47
N LEU A 294 1.61 -2.02 4.04
CA LEU A 294 1.39 -0.88 4.95
C LEU A 294 0.35 -1.17 6.04
N PRO A 295 -0.83 -1.80 5.76
CA PRO A 295 -1.81 -2.08 6.80
C PRO A 295 -1.31 -2.99 7.93
N VAL A 296 -0.44 -3.96 7.60
CA VAL A 296 0.22 -4.82 8.60
C VAL A 296 1.15 -4.01 9.47
N LEU A 297 1.94 -3.13 8.86
CA LEU A 297 2.88 -2.26 9.56
C LEU A 297 2.15 -1.23 10.44
N GLU A 298 1.03 -0.67 9.96
CA GLU A 298 0.16 0.25 10.71
C GLU A 298 -0.42 -0.42 11.95
N ALA A 299 -0.86 -1.68 11.85
CA ALA A 299 -1.34 -2.47 12.98
C ALA A 299 -0.24 -2.73 14.00
N MET A 300 0.95 -3.16 13.55
CA MET A 300 2.12 -3.37 14.40
C MET A 300 2.54 -2.08 15.11
N ALA A 301 2.63 -0.96 14.39
CA ALA A 301 2.93 0.36 14.95
C ALA A 301 1.90 0.82 15.99
N SER A 302 0.65 0.37 15.88
CA SER A 302 -0.42 0.63 16.84
C SER A 302 -0.41 -0.35 18.04
N GLY A 303 0.54 -1.31 18.09
CA GLY A 303 0.66 -2.29 19.16
C GLY A 303 -0.38 -3.43 19.08
N VAL A 304 -0.92 -3.68 17.90
CA VAL A 304 -1.99 -4.66 17.67
C VAL A 304 -1.41 -5.95 17.09
N PRO A 305 -1.72 -7.12 17.68
CA PRO A 305 -1.32 -8.41 17.13
C PRO A 305 -1.95 -8.66 15.75
N VAL A 306 -1.17 -9.27 14.86
CA VAL A 306 -1.50 -9.39 13.43
C VAL A 306 -1.62 -10.84 12.99
N LEU A 307 -2.62 -11.12 12.12
CA LEU A 307 -2.65 -12.26 11.23
C LEU A 307 -2.43 -11.77 9.80
N THR A 308 -1.53 -12.44 9.06
CA THR A 308 -1.22 -12.10 7.66
C THR A 308 -0.86 -13.34 6.84
N SER A 309 -0.62 -13.17 5.54
CA SER A 309 -0.33 -14.27 4.63
C SER A 309 1.15 -14.65 4.64
N ARG A 310 1.43 -15.95 4.42
CA ARG A 310 2.73 -16.45 4.00
C ARG A 310 2.95 -16.24 2.50
N GLY A 311 4.21 -16.35 2.07
CA GLY A 311 4.57 -16.43 0.65
C GLY A 311 4.47 -15.12 -0.13
N SER A 312 4.51 -13.98 0.56
CA SER A 312 4.54 -12.65 -0.06
C SER A 312 5.44 -11.69 0.75
N SER A 313 5.54 -10.44 0.30
CA SER A 313 6.22 -9.37 1.05
C SER A 313 5.70 -9.19 2.48
N LEU A 314 4.46 -9.62 2.76
CA LEU A 314 3.86 -9.58 4.09
C LEU A 314 4.65 -10.42 5.10
N GLU A 315 5.24 -11.54 4.67
CA GLU A 315 6.06 -12.38 5.52
C GLU A 315 7.38 -11.70 5.91
N GLU A 316 7.97 -10.87 5.04
CA GLU A 316 9.17 -10.09 5.37
C GLU A 316 8.91 -9.11 6.51
N ILE A 317 7.74 -8.43 6.52
CA ILE A 317 7.35 -7.53 7.60
C ILE A 317 7.02 -8.31 8.87
N ALA A 318 6.36 -9.46 8.72
CA ALA A 318 5.84 -10.28 9.81
C ALA A 318 6.90 -11.11 10.56
N ARG A 319 8.20 -10.83 10.37
CA ARG A 319 9.32 -11.55 10.98
C ARG A 319 10.37 -10.59 11.53
N ASP A 320 11.06 -11.05 12.57
CA ASP A 320 12.31 -10.50 13.07
C ASP A 320 13.36 -11.63 13.15
N ASP A 321 14.53 -11.35 13.70
CA ASP A 321 15.63 -12.31 13.85
C ASP A 321 15.26 -13.50 14.74
N ALA A 322 14.30 -13.33 15.65
CA ALA A 322 13.79 -14.39 16.54
C ALA A 322 12.67 -15.23 15.90
N GLY A 323 12.23 -14.89 14.68
CA GLY A 323 11.21 -15.62 13.95
C GLY A 323 9.90 -14.85 13.75
N PRO A 324 8.78 -15.54 13.49
CA PRO A 324 7.49 -14.89 13.23
C PRO A 324 7.00 -14.02 14.39
N ILE A 325 6.56 -12.80 14.10
CA ILE A 325 5.90 -11.87 15.03
C ILE A 325 4.40 -11.73 14.74
N ALA A 326 3.93 -12.24 13.62
CA ALA A 326 2.52 -12.33 13.27
C ALA A 326 2.11 -13.80 13.11
N THR A 327 0.81 -14.07 13.18
CA THR A 327 0.25 -15.35 12.75
C THR A 327 0.25 -15.37 11.23
N CYS A 328 1.19 -16.10 10.62
CA CYS A 328 1.30 -16.24 9.17
C CYS A 328 0.58 -17.50 8.70
N VAL A 329 -0.40 -17.33 7.80
CA VAL A 329 -1.28 -18.39 7.29
C VAL A 329 -1.16 -18.55 5.78
N ASP A 330 -1.54 -19.70 5.25
CA ASP A 330 -1.79 -19.88 3.83
C ASP A 330 -3.09 -19.14 3.47
N PRO A 331 -3.05 -18.07 2.65
CA PRO A 331 -4.25 -17.31 2.32
C PRO A 331 -5.25 -18.08 1.46
N LEU A 332 -4.86 -19.23 0.90
CA LEU A 332 -5.74 -20.09 0.09
C LEU A 332 -6.41 -21.19 0.92
N ASP A 333 -5.91 -21.50 2.11
CA ASP A 333 -6.46 -22.51 3.00
C ASP A 333 -7.38 -21.87 4.06
N GLU A 334 -8.69 -22.15 3.95
CA GLU A 334 -9.69 -21.64 4.91
C GLU A 334 -9.56 -22.26 6.30
N GLY A 335 -9.04 -23.50 6.38
CA GLY A 335 -8.76 -24.17 7.63
C GLY A 335 -7.63 -23.49 8.39
N ASP A 336 -6.49 -23.25 7.73
CA ASP A 336 -5.33 -22.53 8.28
C ASP A 336 -5.71 -21.09 8.69
N LEU A 337 -6.52 -20.40 7.87
CA LEU A 337 -7.08 -19.10 8.22
C LEU A 337 -7.92 -19.15 9.50
N ARG A 338 -8.79 -20.15 9.64
CA ARG A 338 -9.66 -20.29 10.82
C ARG A 338 -8.85 -20.61 12.08
N GLU A 339 -7.88 -21.51 11.99
CA GLU A 339 -6.99 -21.83 13.10
C GLU A 339 -6.13 -20.63 13.50
N GLY A 340 -5.59 -19.90 12.51
CA GLY A 340 -4.86 -18.67 12.72
C GLY A 340 -5.69 -17.59 13.41
N LEU A 341 -6.96 -17.42 13.00
CA LEU A 341 -7.91 -16.50 13.64
C LEU A 341 -8.24 -16.94 15.08
N ALA A 342 -8.46 -18.22 15.33
CA ALA A 342 -8.71 -18.74 16.67
C ALA A 342 -7.53 -18.44 17.60
N ARG A 343 -6.30 -18.70 17.15
CA ARG A 343 -5.08 -18.38 17.89
C ARG A 343 -4.95 -16.88 18.13
N LEU A 344 -5.11 -16.07 17.09
CA LEU A 344 -5.00 -14.61 17.17
C LEU A 344 -5.97 -14.01 18.20
N LEU A 345 -7.21 -14.52 18.28
CA LEU A 345 -8.25 -13.99 19.14
C LEU A 345 -8.22 -14.53 20.56
N GLN A 346 -7.73 -15.77 20.79
CA GLN A 346 -7.87 -16.50 22.05
C GLN A 346 -6.56 -16.71 22.79
N ASP A 347 -5.40 -16.76 22.09
CA ASP A 347 -4.09 -16.97 22.73
C ASP A 347 -3.54 -15.66 23.30
N GLU A 348 -3.91 -15.36 24.55
CA GLU A 348 -3.49 -14.13 25.22
C GLU A 348 -1.97 -14.11 25.47
N ILE A 349 -1.36 -15.26 25.75
CA ILE A 349 0.08 -15.36 26.01
C ILE A 349 0.84 -14.97 24.75
N TRP A 350 0.49 -15.54 23.62
CA TRP A 350 1.10 -15.22 22.33
C TRP A 350 0.91 -13.74 21.97
N ARG A 351 -0.32 -13.20 22.13
CA ARG A 351 -0.60 -11.80 21.83
C ARG A 351 0.22 -10.82 22.66
N ARG A 352 0.39 -11.09 23.97
CA ARG A 352 1.24 -10.29 24.85
C ARG A 352 2.72 -10.30 24.44
N GLN A 353 3.19 -11.36 23.81
CA GLN A 353 4.55 -11.47 23.26
C GLN A 353 4.66 -10.82 21.87
N ALA A 354 3.66 -11.00 21.01
CA ALA A 354 3.68 -10.50 19.63
C ALA A 354 3.57 -8.96 19.56
N ALA A 355 2.74 -8.33 20.39
CA ALA A 355 2.50 -6.89 20.32
C ALA A 355 3.78 -6.04 20.53
N PRO A 356 4.61 -6.24 21.57
CA PRO A 356 5.85 -5.46 21.73
C PRO A 356 6.88 -5.75 20.63
N ARG A 357 6.95 -6.98 20.11
CA ARG A 357 7.82 -7.31 18.98
C ARG A 357 7.35 -6.62 17.70
N GLY A 358 6.03 -6.58 17.47
CA GLY A 358 5.45 -5.83 16.35
C GLY A 358 5.76 -4.33 16.42
N LEU A 359 5.65 -3.72 17.60
CA LEU A 359 6.06 -2.33 17.83
C LEU A 359 7.53 -2.09 17.52
N ALA A 360 8.41 -2.95 18.02
CA ALA A 360 9.84 -2.85 17.77
C ALA A 360 10.15 -3.02 16.27
N ARG A 361 9.48 -3.95 15.59
CA ARG A 361 9.62 -4.14 14.15
C ARG A 361 9.17 -2.91 13.36
N ALA A 362 8.00 -2.36 13.68
CA ALA A 362 7.45 -1.19 13.00
C ALA A 362 8.31 0.08 13.20
N ALA A 363 8.99 0.21 14.33
CA ALA A 363 9.91 1.32 14.59
C ALA A 363 11.10 1.38 13.63
N GLY A 364 11.43 0.28 12.96
CA GLY A 364 12.46 0.22 11.90
C GLY A 364 11.96 0.66 10.50
N PHE A 365 10.72 1.15 10.38
CA PHE A 365 10.13 1.56 9.11
C PHE A 365 9.57 2.98 9.20
N GLY A 366 10.45 3.98 9.16
CA GLY A 366 10.06 5.38 9.14
C GLY A 366 10.00 5.96 7.72
N TRP A 367 9.13 6.93 7.47
CA TRP A 367 9.18 7.68 6.21
C TRP A 367 10.51 8.41 6.03
N HIS A 368 11.16 8.81 7.14
CA HIS A 368 12.51 9.35 7.09
C HIS A 368 13.51 8.36 6.48
N ASP A 369 13.47 7.10 6.93
CA ASP A 369 14.36 6.05 6.43
C ASP A 369 14.09 5.70 4.96
N CYS A 370 12.83 5.74 4.53
CA CYS A 370 12.44 5.61 3.12
C CYS A 370 13.03 6.74 2.26
N VAL A 371 12.97 7.99 2.74
CA VAL A 371 13.56 9.14 2.07
C VAL A 371 15.07 9.03 2.01
N GLU A 372 15.75 8.72 3.11
CA GLU A 372 17.21 8.55 3.16
C GLU A 372 17.69 7.40 2.28
N GLY A 373 16.97 6.26 2.27
CA GLY A 373 17.23 5.14 1.37
C GLY A 373 17.10 5.56 -0.10
N THR A 374 16.08 6.37 -0.43
CA THR A 374 15.91 6.91 -1.79
C THR A 374 17.02 7.90 -2.16
N LEU A 375 17.42 8.79 -1.24
CA LEU A 375 18.54 9.71 -1.44
C LEU A 375 19.86 8.96 -1.65
N ALA A 376 20.08 7.86 -0.93
CA ALA A 376 21.26 7.01 -1.14
C ALA A 376 21.29 6.47 -2.58
N VAL A 377 20.14 6.03 -3.12
CA VAL A 377 20.05 5.61 -4.53
C VAL A 377 20.30 6.79 -5.47
N TYR A 378 19.78 7.97 -5.18
CA TYR A 378 19.99 9.15 -6.01
C TYR A 378 21.47 9.54 -6.13
N ARG A 379 22.26 9.42 -5.03
CA ARG A 379 23.70 9.69 -5.00
C ARG A 379 24.49 8.81 -5.98
N GLU A 380 24.01 7.60 -6.29
CA GLU A 380 24.67 6.72 -7.27
C GLU A 380 24.58 7.27 -8.70
N PHE A 381 23.56 8.07 -9.02
CA PHE A 381 23.22 8.49 -10.38
C PHE A 381 23.17 10.00 -10.58
N ALA A 382 23.11 10.80 -9.51
CA ALA A 382 23.15 12.26 -9.59
C ALA A 382 24.56 12.72 -10.00
N ARG A 383 24.60 13.71 -10.89
CA ARG A 383 25.84 14.34 -11.37
C ARG A 383 26.08 15.68 -10.65
#